data_5a61522a114853d191d476a509a98939
#
_entry.id   5a61522a114853d191d476a509a98939
#
_cell.length_a   1.000
_cell.length_b   1.000
_cell.length_c   1.000
_cell.angle_alpha   90.00
_cell.angle_beta   90.00
_cell.angle_gamma   90.00
#
_symmetry.space_group_name_H-M   'P 1'
#
loop_
_entity.id
_entity.type
_entity.pdbx_description
1 polymer ?
#
loop_
_entity_poly.entity_id
_entity_poly.type
_entity_poly.pdbx_seq_one_letter_code
_entity_poly.pdbx_strand_id
1 'polypeptide(L)'
;MAARRAFSRNIPALSQRLPLRASRSSFLATMAPNSQSNTAVRRLHATSKHFNAAATSTASSYPTSHEQIKTPEDTPNFLNNKFTASQASTWFDLYDPATNNLVTRVPQSTDAELKAAVDAAEKAFPAWKATSVMSRQQIMFKYVALIRENWDRLAASITLEQGKTVADAKGDVLRGLQVAEGACGIPEQMKGEVLEVAKDMETRTYREPLGVVAAICPFNFPAMIPLWCVPVATMTGNTIVVKPSERDPGAMMILAELAAKAGFPEGVINIIHGAAPTVDFIIDEPRIKAISFVGSNKAGEYIFTRGSANGKRVQANLGAKNHAAIMPDCNKNHALNAIAGAAFGAAGQRCMALSTCVMVGETKDWLPELAERAKGLSINGGFEAGADLGPVISPEAKKRIEGLIASAEEEGATILLDGRGYVPEKYPNGNWVGPTIIANVKPHMRCYTEEIFGPVLVCLNVETTDDAINLINANEYGNGTAIFTRSGPTAARFQSEVEAGQMGINVPIPVPLPMFSFTGNKKSIAGGGASTFYGKPGINFYTQIKTVTSLWRSEDAIETKAKTIMPTHS
;
A
#
# COMPACT_ATOMS: atom_id res chain seq x y z
N MET A 1 41.92 -39.88 -30.06
CA MET A 1 42.33 -41.03 -29.23
C MET A 1 41.57 -40.91 -27.92
N ALA A 2 40.56 -41.70 -27.78
CA ALA A 2 40.24 -42.73 -26.79
C ALA A 2 40.15 -42.16 -25.35
N ALA A 3 39.10 -42.34 -24.56
CA ALA A 3 38.16 -43.43 -24.44
C ALA A 3 36.85 -42.99 -23.70
N ARG A 4 35.73 -43.50 -24.22
CA ARG A 4 34.41 -43.58 -23.52
C ARG A 4 34.50 -44.61 -22.38
N ARG A 5 33.87 -44.34 -21.25
CA ARG A 5 33.28 -45.42 -20.40
C ARG A 5 31.91 -45.01 -19.90
N ALA A 6 30.92 -45.74 -20.36
CA ALA A 6 29.56 -45.83 -19.87
C ALA A 6 29.51 -46.65 -18.58
N PHE A 7 28.70 -46.23 -17.63
CA PHE A 7 28.21 -47.12 -16.56
C PHE A 7 26.67 -47.04 -16.50
N SER A 8 26.07 -48.10 -17.05
CA SER A 8 24.68 -48.44 -16.81
C SER A 8 24.58 -49.19 -15.47
N ARG A 9 23.66 -48.81 -14.61
CA ARG A 9 23.17 -49.69 -13.55
C ARG A 9 21.63 -49.59 -13.44
N ASN A 10 21.03 -50.75 -13.64
CA ASN A 10 19.64 -51.12 -13.48
C ASN A 10 19.09 -50.84 -12.07
N ILE A 11 17.87 -50.35 -12.01
CA ILE A 11 17.04 -50.35 -10.81
C ILE A 11 15.78 -51.16 -11.14
N PRO A 12 15.45 -52.23 -10.38
CA PRO A 12 14.24 -53.02 -10.62
C PRO A 12 12.99 -52.36 -10.00
N ALA A 13 11.90 -52.39 -10.73
CA ALA A 13 10.57 -52.00 -10.30
C ALA A 13 10.02 -53.02 -9.28
N LEU A 14 9.53 -52.54 -8.16
CA LEU A 14 8.67 -53.34 -7.23
C LEU A 14 7.32 -52.65 -7.14
N SER A 15 6.35 -53.26 -7.83
CA SER A 15 4.93 -53.04 -7.65
C SER A 15 4.41 -53.84 -6.45
N GLN A 16 3.86 -53.18 -5.45
CA GLN A 16 2.93 -53.88 -4.52
C GLN A 16 1.71 -52.96 -4.28
N ARG A 17 0.58 -53.45 -4.79
CA ARG A 17 -0.77 -53.00 -4.46
C ARG A 17 -1.18 -53.61 -3.11
N LEU A 18 -1.74 -52.82 -2.21
CA LEU A 18 -2.52 -53.30 -1.06
C LEU A 18 -3.90 -52.63 -1.07
N PRO A 19 -4.94 -53.37 -0.67
CA PRO A 19 -6.33 -53.00 -0.91
C PRO A 19 -6.95 -52.17 0.22
N LEU A 20 -7.85 -51.24 -0.19
CA LEU A 20 -8.80 -50.53 0.66
C LEU A 20 -9.76 -51.51 1.36
N ARG A 21 -9.84 -51.48 2.66
CA ARG A 21 -10.97 -51.97 3.44
C ARG A 21 -11.68 -50.81 4.15
N ALA A 22 -12.92 -50.59 3.76
CA ALA A 22 -13.88 -49.81 4.49
C ALA A 22 -14.42 -50.62 5.68
N SER A 23 -14.48 -50.02 6.86
CA SER A 23 -15.33 -50.48 7.94
C SER A 23 -16.10 -49.31 8.55
N ARG A 24 -17.41 -49.29 8.31
CA ARG A 24 -18.40 -48.56 9.08
C ARG A 24 -18.61 -49.29 10.41
N SER A 25 -18.59 -48.56 11.51
CA SER A 25 -19.33 -48.97 12.72
C SER A 25 -19.88 -47.74 13.42
N SER A 26 -21.18 -47.69 13.42
CA SER A 26 -22.07 -46.87 14.20
C SER A 26 -22.00 -47.23 15.68
N PHE A 27 -21.87 -46.23 16.56
CA PHE A 27 -22.32 -46.37 17.96
C PHE A 27 -23.13 -45.12 18.34
N LEU A 28 -24.44 -45.29 18.35
CA LEU A 28 -25.38 -44.48 19.09
C LEU A 28 -25.40 -45.00 20.54
N ALA A 29 -25.13 -44.17 21.50
CA ALA A 29 -25.47 -44.39 22.89
C ALA A 29 -26.11 -43.12 23.45
N THR A 30 -27.39 -43.20 23.67
CA THR A 30 -28.26 -42.36 24.45
C THR A 30 -27.82 -42.32 25.92
N MET A 31 -27.68 -41.12 26.50
CA MET A 31 -27.83 -40.89 27.94
C MET A 31 -28.59 -39.59 28.21
N ALA A 32 -29.64 -39.71 28.99
CA ALA A 32 -30.55 -38.69 29.45
C ALA A 32 -29.94 -37.80 30.56
N PRO A 33 -30.54 -36.62 30.87
CA PRO A 33 -29.91 -35.55 31.66
C PRO A 33 -30.07 -35.81 33.16
N ASN A 34 -29.00 -35.60 33.91
CA ASN A 34 -29.07 -35.52 35.36
C ASN A 34 -28.92 -34.08 35.85
N SER A 35 -29.93 -33.57 36.50
CA SER A 35 -30.04 -32.29 37.19
C SER A 35 -29.21 -32.31 38.47
N GLN A 36 -28.35 -31.34 38.66
CA GLN A 36 -27.99 -30.64 39.91
C GLN A 36 -26.55 -30.08 39.82
N SER A 37 -26.49 -28.75 39.64
CA SER A 37 -25.64 -27.84 40.42
C SER A 37 -25.62 -26.45 39.77
N ASN A 38 -26.73 -25.73 40.01
CA ASN A 38 -26.81 -24.29 39.82
C ASN A 38 -26.23 -23.61 41.06
N THR A 39 -24.93 -23.29 41.13
CA THR A 39 -24.44 -22.34 42.15
C THR A 39 -23.03 -21.74 41.85
N ALA A 40 -22.46 -21.89 40.69
CA ALA A 40 -21.11 -21.32 40.39
C ALA A 40 -21.04 -20.32 39.25
N VAL A 41 -22.19 -19.90 38.65
CA VAL A 41 -22.19 -18.96 37.48
C VAL A 41 -22.66 -17.55 37.84
N ARG A 42 -22.90 -17.26 39.11
CA ARG A 42 -23.42 -15.93 39.57
C ARG A 42 -22.41 -14.99 40.24
N ARG A 43 -21.11 -15.07 39.91
CA ARG A 43 -20.11 -14.08 40.40
C ARG A 43 -19.13 -13.55 39.36
N LEU A 44 -19.51 -13.48 38.07
CA LEU A 44 -18.72 -12.80 37.03
C LEU A 44 -19.49 -11.70 36.27
N HIS A 45 -20.57 -11.20 36.84
CA HIS A 45 -21.39 -10.11 36.28
C HIS A 45 -21.47 -8.89 37.17
N ALA A 46 -20.38 -8.47 37.80
CA ALA A 46 -20.38 -7.26 38.63
C ALA A 46 -19.06 -6.47 38.59
N THR A 47 -18.48 -6.25 37.41
CA THR A 47 -17.45 -5.21 37.21
C THR A 47 -17.42 -4.69 35.76
N SER A 48 -18.59 -4.45 35.17
CA SER A 48 -18.68 -3.74 33.87
C SER A 48 -19.62 -2.51 33.99
N LYS A 49 -19.39 -1.70 35.00
CA LYS A 49 -19.97 -0.34 35.07
C LYS A 49 -18.80 0.60 35.37
N HIS A 50 -18.18 1.14 34.32
CA HIS A 50 -17.50 2.42 34.21
C HIS A 50 -16.66 2.46 32.91
N PHE A 51 -17.29 2.27 31.75
CA PHE A 51 -16.81 2.74 30.48
C PHE A 51 -18.00 3.29 29.67
N ASN A 52 -18.58 4.35 30.18
CA ASN A 52 -19.48 5.21 29.44
C ASN A 52 -19.17 6.65 29.82
N ALA A 53 -18.21 7.25 29.12
CA ALA A 53 -18.11 8.69 29.02
C ALA A 53 -17.60 9.01 27.62
N ALA A 54 -18.54 9.41 26.76
CA ALA A 54 -18.38 10.34 25.65
C ALA A 54 -17.23 10.04 24.63
N ALA A 55 -17.32 8.95 23.89
CA ALA A 55 -17.03 9.00 22.47
C ALA A 55 -18.41 9.12 21.79
N THR A 56 -18.95 10.31 21.70
CA THR A 56 -20.03 10.58 20.76
C THR A 56 -19.43 10.39 19.37
N SER A 57 -19.65 9.20 18.82
CA SER A 57 -19.31 8.87 17.47
C SER A 57 -20.19 9.69 16.54
N THR A 58 -19.68 10.78 16.02
CA THR A 58 -20.26 11.51 14.89
C THR A 58 -20.18 10.73 13.57
N ALA A 59 -19.69 9.50 13.59
CA ALA A 59 -19.44 8.71 12.41
C ALA A 59 -20.23 7.39 12.37
N SER A 60 -21.50 7.38 12.75
CA SER A 60 -22.30 6.16 12.69
C SER A 60 -22.77 5.75 11.29
N SER A 61 -22.76 6.66 10.30
CA SER A 61 -23.03 6.33 8.89
C SER A 61 -22.32 7.33 7.97
N TYR A 62 -21.32 6.87 7.23
CA TYR A 62 -20.83 7.64 6.10
C TYR A 62 -21.89 7.71 5.01
N PRO A 63 -22.04 8.85 4.28
CA PRO A 63 -22.96 8.95 3.16
C PRO A 63 -22.69 7.85 2.12
N THR A 64 -23.74 7.26 1.58
CA THR A 64 -23.70 6.23 0.53
C THR A 64 -24.27 6.74 -0.79
N SER A 65 -24.32 8.05 -0.97
CA SER A 65 -24.78 8.75 -2.17
C SER A 65 -23.98 10.04 -2.33
N HIS A 66 -24.07 10.66 -3.52
CA HIS A 66 -23.51 11.97 -3.82
C HIS A 66 -24.45 13.14 -3.47
N GLU A 67 -25.40 12.92 -2.57
CA GLU A 67 -26.27 13.98 -2.09
C GLU A 67 -25.49 15.02 -1.28
N GLN A 68 -25.88 16.28 -1.43
CA GLN A 68 -25.23 17.38 -0.71
C GLN A 68 -25.38 17.22 0.82
N ILE A 69 -24.27 17.26 1.52
CA ILE A 69 -24.22 17.30 2.98
C ILE A 69 -24.67 18.71 3.43
N LYS A 70 -25.83 18.79 4.12
CA LYS A 70 -26.41 20.09 4.51
C LYS A 70 -25.59 20.83 5.55
N THR A 71 -24.94 20.12 6.45
CA THR A 71 -24.10 20.64 7.53
C THR A 71 -22.79 19.87 7.57
N PRO A 72 -21.80 20.23 6.72
CA PRO A 72 -20.47 19.64 6.77
C PRO A 72 -19.81 19.90 8.13
N GLU A 73 -19.31 18.84 8.76
CA GLU A 73 -18.49 18.94 9.96
C GLU A 73 -17.02 19.07 9.61
N ASP A 74 -16.24 19.77 10.44
CA ASP A 74 -14.80 19.88 10.26
C ASP A 74 -14.10 18.59 10.66
N THR A 75 -13.09 18.20 9.91
CA THR A 75 -12.26 17.02 10.20
C THR A 75 -11.40 17.30 11.45
N PRO A 76 -11.53 16.51 12.54
CA PRO A 76 -10.70 16.67 13.72
C PRO A 76 -9.32 16.01 13.54
N ASN A 77 -8.35 16.38 14.38
CA ASN A 77 -7.15 15.56 14.62
C ASN A 77 -7.52 14.32 15.45
N PHE A 78 -6.66 13.30 15.45
CA PHE A 78 -6.81 12.14 16.33
C PHE A 78 -5.56 11.97 17.19
N LEU A 79 -5.68 12.29 18.48
CA LEU A 79 -4.58 12.32 19.43
C LEU A 79 -4.96 11.52 20.68
N ASN A 80 -4.09 10.65 21.17
CA ASN A 80 -4.34 9.85 22.37
C ASN A 80 -5.71 9.12 22.33
N ASN A 81 -5.99 8.45 21.20
CA ASN A 81 -7.25 7.75 20.95
C ASN A 81 -8.53 8.61 21.04
N LYS A 82 -8.39 9.93 20.86
CA LYS A 82 -9.51 10.89 20.90
C LYS A 82 -9.55 11.75 19.64
N PHE A 83 -10.73 11.94 19.09
CA PHE A 83 -10.97 12.97 18.10
C PHE A 83 -10.93 14.33 18.79
N THR A 84 -10.04 15.20 18.32
CA THR A 84 -9.78 16.51 18.90
C THR A 84 -10.00 17.57 17.85
N ALA A 85 -10.96 18.47 18.08
CA ALA A 85 -11.20 19.61 17.19
C ALA A 85 -9.94 20.46 17.08
N SER A 86 -9.59 20.83 15.85
CA SER A 86 -8.40 21.64 15.60
C SER A 86 -8.66 23.13 15.90
N GLN A 87 -7.63 23.81 16.37
CA GLN A 87 -7.58 25.26 16.56
C GLN A 87 -6.93 25.95 15.33
N ALA A 88 -6.97 25.31 14.18
CA ALA A 88 -6.38 25.84 12.95
C ALA A 88 -7.06 27.14 12.52
N SER A 89 -6.25 28.09 12.04
CA SER A 89 -6.73 29.30 11.35
C SER A 89 -6.88 29.10 9.85
N THR A 90 -6.21 28.07 9.30
CA THR A 90 -6.23 27.72 7.87
C THR A 90 -6.90 26.37 7.69
N TRP A 91 -7.81 26.28 6.75
CA TRP A 91 -8.58 25.09 6.44
C TRP A 91 -8.56 24.83 4.95
N PHE A 92 -8.59 23.55 4.58
CA PHE A 92 -8.72 23.08 3.20
C PHE A 92 -10.13 22.54 2.99
N ASP A 93 -10.88 23.16 2.10
CA ASP A 93 -12.18 22.65 1.70
C ASP A 93 -12.01 21.34 0.92
N LEU A 94 -12.69 20.29 1.35
CA LEU A 94 -12.74 19.01 0.67
C LEU A 94 -14.08 18.87 -0.03
N TYR A 95 -14.03 18.60 -1.33
CA TYR A 95 -15.19 18.48 -2.18
C TYR A 95 -15.36 17.05 -2.68
N ASP A 96 -16.61 16.60 -2.80
CA ASP A 96 -16.94 15.38 -3.54
C ASP A 96 -16.58 15.56 -5.03
N PRO A 97 -15.67 14.76 -5.59
CA PRO A 97 -15.23 14.93 -6.98
C PRO A 97 -16.33 14.75 -8.02
N ALA A 98 -17.42 14.05 -7.68
CA ALA A 98 -18.56 13.82 -8.59
C ALA A 98 -19.49 15.03 -8.72
N THR A 99 -19.56 15.87 -7.69
CA THR A 99 -20.53 16.98 -7.61
C THR A 99 -19.89 18.34 -7.37
N ASN A 100 -18.66 18.37 -6.87
CA ASN A 100 -17.99 19.54 -6.30
C ASN A 100 -18.78 20.22 -5.15
N ASN A 101 -19.60 19.43 -4.43
CA ASN A 101 -20.21 19.85 -3.19
C ASN A 101 -19.23 19.68 -2.04
N LEU A 102 -19.25 20.61 -1.07
CA LEU A 102 -18.42 20.54 0.13
C LEU A 102 -18.81 19.33 0.98
N VAL A 103 -17.81 18.50 1.32
CA VAL A 103 -17.94 17.31 2.20
C VAL A 103 -17.51 17.64 3.61
N THR A 104 -16.34 18.26 3.78
CA THR A 104 -15.74 18.61 5.07
C THR A 104 -14.67 19.68 4.86
N ARG A 105 -14.16 20.26 5.95
CA ARG A 105 -12.94 21.06 5.93
C ARG A 105 -11.84 20.36 6.71
N VAL A 106 -10.65 20.32 6.17
CA VAL A 106 -9.48 19.66 6.75
C VAL A 106 -8.53 20.73 7.30
N PRO A 107 -8.10 20.65 8.57
CA PRO A 107 -7.26 21.69 9.14
C PRO A 107 -5.81 21.63 8.65
N GLN A 108 -5.18 22.79 8.55
CA GLN A 108 -3.74 22.90 8.68
C GLN A 108 -3.42 22.89 10.17
N SER A 109 -3.16 21.71 10.73
CA SER A 109 -2.88 21.56 12.17
C SER A 109 -1.84 22.58 12.63
N THR A 110 -2.09 23.17 13.81
CA THR A 110 -1.18 24.17 14.40
C THR A 110 0.11 23.53 14.91
N ASP A 111 1.17 24.30 15.06
CA ASP A 111 2.45 23.81 15.61
C ASP A 111 2.28 23.15 16.98
N ALA A 112 1.36 23.67 17.79
CA ALA A 112 1.03 23.09 19.10
C ALA A 112 0.39 21.69 18.96
N GLU A 113 -0.51 21.50 18.00
CA GLU A 113 -1.16 20.21 17.71
C GLU A 113 -0.18 19.21 17.11
N LEU A 114 0.68 19.66 16.18
CA LEU A 114 1.74 18.85 15.58
C LEU A 114 2.70 18.33 16.67
N LYS A 115 3.14 19.22 17.56
CA LYS A 115 4.00 18.88 18.69
C LYS A 115 3.29 17.94 19.67
N ALA A 116 2.02 18.19 19.99
CA ALA A 116 1.23 17.34 20.88
C ALA A 116 1.09 15.91 20.36
N ALA A 117 0.98 15.71 19.02
CA ALA A 117 0.95 14.39 18.42
C ALA A 117 2.26 13.62 18.64
N VAL A 118 3.40 14.30 18.48
CA VAL A 118 4.72 13.68 18.72
C VAL A 118 4.97 13.45 20.21
N ASP A 119 4.56 14.38 21.07
CA ASP A 119 4.64 14.22 22.53
C ASP A 119 3.85 12.99 23.00
N ALA A 120 2.64 12.79 22.46
CA ALA A 120 1.80 11.63 22.73
C ALA A 120 2.48 10.33 22.27
N ALA A 121 3.04 10.33 21.06
CA ALA A 121 3.72 9.17 20.48
C ALA A 121 5.00 8.82 21.27
N GLU A 122 5.80 9.80 21.64
CA GLU A 122 7.01 9.62 22.43
C GLU A 122 6.72 9.09 23.83
N LYS A 123 5.69 9.63 24.48
CA LYS A 123 5.23 9.19 25.81
C LYS A 123 4.75 7.73 25.80
N ALA A 124 4.05 7.32 24.74
CA ALA A 124 3.53 5.96 24.60
C ALA A 124 4.61 4.93 24.26
N PHE A 125 5.70 5.35 23.60
CA PHE A 125 6.70 4.45 23.03
C PHE A 125 7.33 3.48 24.04
N PRO A 126 7.81 3.89 25.25
CA PRO A 126 8.45 2.95 26.16
C PRO A 126 7.56 1.79 26.59
N ALA A 127 6.31 2.06 26.92
CA ALA A 127 5.32 1.05 27.31
C ALA A 127 4.94 0.15 26.12
N TRP A 128 4.76 0.72 24.93
CA TRP A 128 4.46 -0.02 23.72
C TRP A 128 5.63 -0.91 23.28
N LYS A 129 6.86 -0.41 23.33
CA LYS A 129 8.08 -1.19 23.11
C LYS A 129 8.16 -2.38 24.06
N ALA A 130 7.83 -2.18 25.34
CA ALA A 130 7.85 -3.22 26.37
C ALA A 130 6.69 -4.22 26.24
N THR A 131 5.62 -3.88 25.53
CA THR A 131 4.51 -4.80 25.27
C THR A 131 5.00 -5.98 24.43
N SER A 132 4.70 -7.21 24.87
CA SER A 132 5.14 -8.40 24.14
C SER A 132 4.61 -8.42 22.70
N VAL A 133 5.39 -8.96 21.78
CA VAL A 133 4.99 -9.08 20.39
C VAL A 133 3.69 -9.88 20.23
N MET A 134 3.46 -10.87 21.11
CA MET A 134 2.22 -11.66 21.13
C MET A 134 1.02 -10.82 21.59
N SER A 135 1.20 -9.94 22.58
CA SER A 135 0.13 -9.03 23.00
C SER A 135 -0.22 -8.02 21.91
N ARG A 136 0.78 -7.47 21.20
CA ARG A 136 0.56 -6.62 20.03
C ARG A 136 -0.20 -7.35 18.92
N GLN A 137 0.14 -8.63 18.68
CA GLN A 137 -0.55 -9.47 17.70
C GLN A 137 -2.04 -9.67 18.05
N GLN A 138 -2.40 -9.85 19.32
CA GLN A 138 -3.80 -9.99 19.73
C GLN A 138 -4.61 -8.71 19.44
N ILE A 139 -4.00 -7.53 19.62
CA ILE A 139 -4.61 -6.25 19.25
C ILE A 139 -4.78 -6.17 17.71
N MET A 140 -3.76 -6.58 16.95
CA MET A 140 -3.81 -6.59 15.49
C MET A 140 -4.90 -7.52 14.95
N PHE A 141 -5.11 -8.70 15.52
CA PHE A 141 -6.21 -9.59 15.14
C PHE A 141 -7.58 -8.92 15.33
N LYS A 142 -7.78 -8.21 16.43
CA LYS A 142 -9.02 -7.44 16.66
C LYS A 142 -9.16 -6.30 15.64
N TYR A 143 -8.08 -5.61 15.31
CA TYR A 143 -8.08 -4.54 14.33
C TYR A 143 -8.47 -5.05 12.94
N VAL A 144 -7.88 -6.16 12.50
CA VAL A 144 -8.24 -6.84 11.24
C VAL A 144 -9.73 -7.21 11.21
N ALA A 145 -10.28 -7.77 12.29
CA ALA A 145 -11.70 -8.11 12.38
C ALA A 145 -12.59 -6.86 12.24
N LEU A 146 -12.26 -5.78 12.97
CA LEU A 146 -13.01 -4.52 12.92
C LEU A 146 -12.95 -3.86 11.54
N ILE A 147 -11.81 -3.91 10.83
CA ILE A 147 -11.70 -3.40 9.45
C ILE A 147 -12.65 -4.19 8.54
N ARG A 148 -12.71 -5.53 8.67
CA ARG A 148 -13.64 -6.37 7.88
C ARG A 148 -15.10 -6.02 8.16
N GLU A 149 -15.47 -5.83 9.41
CA GLU A 149 -16.83 -5.44 9.80
C GLU A 149 -17.22 -4.05 9.29
N ASN A 150 -16.26 -3.15 9.09
CA ASN A 150 -16.46 -1.78 8.62
C ASN A 150 -16.07 -1.56 7.15
N TRP A 151 -15.96 -2.64 6.36
CA TRP A 151 -15.51 -2.57 4.97
C TRP A 151 -16.34 -1.63 4.11
N ASP A 152 -17.67 -1.75 4.18
CA ASP A 152 -18.59 -0.93 3.40
C ASP A 152 -18.54 0.55 3.82
N ARG A 153 -18.39 0.83 5.12
CA ARG A 153 -18.22 2.18 5.64
C ARG A 153 -16.93 2.83 5.15
N LEU A 154 -15.81 2.08 5.15
CA LEU A 154 -14.54 2.53 4.60
C LEU A 154 -14.65 2.79 3.09
N ALA A 155 -15.27 1.88 2.35
CA ALA A 155 -15.46 2.03 0.91
C ALA A 155 -16.35 3.24 0.57
N ALA A 156 -17.40 3.50 1.33
CA ALA A 156 -18.26 4.67 1.15
C ALA A 156 -17.50 5.99 1.38
N SER A 157 -16.67 6.07 2.44
CA SER A 157 -15.79 7.22 2.68
C SER A 157 -14.86 7.48 1.49
N ILE A 158 -14.19 6.44 0.99
CA ILE A 158 -13.29 6.54 -0.15
C ILE A 158 -14.02 7.00 -1.41
N THR A 159 -15.20 6.43 -1.68
CA THR A 159 -16.00 6.80 -2.86
C THR A 159 -16.43 8.26 -2.82
N LEU A 160 -16.85 8.74 -1.65
CA LEU A 160 -17.30 10.12 -1.47
C LEU A 160 -16.16 11.15 -1.64
N GLU A 161 -15.00 10.88 -1.02
CA GLU A 161 -13.91 11.86 -0.95
C GLU A 161 -12.94 11.75 -2.14
N GLN A 162 -12.69 10.54 -2.65
CA GLN A 162 -11.75 10.32 -3.75
C GLN A 162 -12.44 10.21 -5.12
N GLY A 163 -13.71 9.78 -5.16
CA GLY A 163 -14.51 9.68 -6.38
C GLY A 163 -14.49 8.33 -7.08
N LYS A 164 -13.64 7.36 -6.69
CA LYS A 164 -13.64 6.02 -7.32
C LYS A 164 -14.93 5.25 -7.01
N THR A 165 -15.25 4.26 -7.84
CA THR A 165 -16.44 3.45 -7.64
C THR A 165 -16.38 2.67 -6.31
N VAL A 166 -17.53 2.34 -5.73
CA VAL A 166 -17.60 1.51 -4.50
C VAL A 166 -16.88 0.17 -4.68
N ALA A 167 -16.96 -0.42 -5.87
CA ALA A 167 -16.26 -1.68 -6.17
C ALA A 167 -14.73 -1.52 -6.08
N ASP A 168 -14.19 -0.43 -6.62
CA ASP A 168 -12.76 -0.12 -6.56
C ASP A 168 -12.32 0.32 -5.15
N ALA A 169 -13.16 1.09 -4.44
CA ALA A 169 -12.95 1.45 -3.04
C ALA A 169 -12.89 0.20 -2.12
N LYS A 170 -13.75 -0.79 -2.36
CA LYS A 170 -13.65 -2.10 -1.70
C LYS A 170 -12.33 -2.81 -1.99
N GLY A 171 -11.81 -2.68 -3.20
CA GLY A 171 -10.49 -3.18 -3.58
C GLY A 171 -9.36 -2.49 -2.82
N ASP A 172 -9.44 -1.18 -2.63
CA ASP A 172 -8.50 -0.38 -1.80
C ASP A 172 -8.46 -0.95 -0.37
N VAL A 173 -9.62 -1.04 0.29
CA VAL A 173 -9.72 -1.59 1.66
C VAL A 173 -9.17 -3.01 1.73
N LEU A 174 -9.51 -3.88 0.75
CA LEU A 174 -9.04 -5.27 0.71
C LEU A 174 -7.52 -5.36 0.69
N ARG A 175 -6.88 -4.59 -0.18
CA ARG A 175 -5.41 -4.64 -0.33
C ARG A 175 -4.70 -4.12 0.92
N GLY A 176 -5.25 -3.09 1.58
CA GLY A 176 -4.76 -2.62 2.87
C GLY A 176 -4.97 -3.64 3.99
N LEU A 177 -6.17 -4.23 4.05
CA LEU A 177 -6.51 -5.28 5.01
C LEU A 177 -5.57 -6.50 4.91
N GLN A 178 -5.24 -6.94 3.69
CA GLN A 178 -4.29 -8.03 3.47
C GLN A 178 -2.92 -7.74 4.09
N VAL A 179 -2.46 -6.48 4.08
CA VAL A 179 -1.19 -6.10 4.75
C VAL A 179 -1.34 -6.15 6.27
N ALA A 180 -2.46 -5.71 6.82
CA ALA A 180 -2.74 -5.84 8.26
C ALA A 180 -2.82 -7.32 8.70
N GLU A 181 -3.40 -8.19 7.88
CA GLU A 181 -3.41 -9.64 8.07
C GLU A 181 -2.00 -10.23 8.03
N GLY A 182 -1.20 -9.81 7.05
CA GLY A 182 0.21 -10.18 6.95
C GLY A 182 1.03 -9.72 8.16
N ALA A 183 0.70 -8.55 8.71
CA ALA A 183 1.36 -8.02 9.90
C ALA A 183 1.10 -8.87 11.16
N CYS A 184 0.01 -9.62 11.22
CA CYS A 184 -0.20 -10.62 12.28
C CYS A 184 0.89 -11.70 12.32
N GLY A 185 1.59 -11.95 11.20
CA GLY A 185 2.73 -12.87 11.09
C GLY A 185 4.09 -12.28 11.46
N ILE A 186 4.17 -10.99 11.78
CA ILE A 186 5.44 -10.31 12.12
C ILE A 186 6.19 -10.95 13.29
N PRO A 187 5.53 -11.55 14.33
CA PRO A 187 6.28 -12.21 15.41
C PRO A 187 7.32 -13.21 14.93
N GLU A 188 7.01 -13.99 13.90
CA GLU A 188 7.94 -14.95 13.31
C GLU A 188 9.16 -14.26 12.65
N GLN A 189 8.96 -13.07 12.10
CA GLN A 189 10.00 -12.32 11.39
C GLN A 189 10.82 -11.39 12.30
N MET A 190 10.41 -11.24 13.57
CA MET A 190 11.15 -10.47 14.59
C MET A 190 12.26 -11.28 15.27
N LYS A 191 12.41 -12.56 14.93
CA LYS A 191 13.49 -13.40 15.46
C LYS A 191 14.86 -12.82 15.10
N GLY A 192 15.80 -12.93 16.05
CA GLY A 192 17.22 -12.71 15.85
C GLY A 192 17.96 -14.03 15.59
N GLU A 193 19.27 -13.91 15.45
CA GLU A 193 20.19 -15.03 15.24
C GLU A 193 21.06 -15.22 16.48
N VAL A 194 21.51 -16.44 16.74
CA VAL A 194 22.45 -16.76 17.83
C VAL A 194 23.52 -17.69 17.25
N LEU A 195 24.78 -17.40 17.59
CA LEU A 195 25.93 -18.21 17.22
C LEU A 195 26.93 -18.26 18.39
N GLU A 196 27.36 -19.48 18.77
CA GLU A 196 28.51 -19.68 19.63
C GLU A 196 29.79 -19.42 18.80
N VAL A 197 30.42 -18.27 19.04
CA VAL A 197 31.55 -17.78 18.22
C VAL A 197 32.93 -18.25 18.76
N ALA A 198 32.98 -18.64 20.06
CA ALA A 198 34.13 -19.26 20.70
C ALA A 198 33.67 -19.97 21.97
N LYS A 199 34.58 -20.70 22.64
CA LYS A 199 34.29 -21.35 23.92
C LYS A 199 33.80 -20.30 24.93
N ASP A 200 32.66 -20.55 25.54
CA ASP A 200 31.99 -19.68 26.53
C ASP A 200 31.56 -18.30 25.97
N MET A 201 31.61 -18.10 24.63
CA MET A 201 31.29 -16.84 23.99
C MET A 201 30.19 -17.03 22.94
N GLU A 202 29.11 -16.29 23.08
CA GLU A 202 28.04 -16.24 22.10
C GLU A 202 27.82 -14.83 21.55
N THR A 203 27.39 -14.75 20.30
CA THR A 203 26.87 -13.52 19.69
C THR A 203 25.43 -13.73 19.28
N ARG A 204 24.57 -12.80 19.66
CA ARG A 204 23.15 -12.81 19.35
C ARG A 204 22.66 -11.47 18.84
N THR A 205 21.63 -11.50 18.03
CA THR A 205 21.01 -10.29 17.47
C THR A 205 19.57 -10.15 17.95
N TYR A 206 19.14 -8.89 18.11
CA TYR A 206 17.77 -8.51 18.42
C TYR A 206 17.29 -7.48 17.40
N ARG A 207 16.00 -7.55 17.04
CA ARG A 207 15.34 -6.49 16.29
C ARG A 207 14.66 -5.55 17.27
N GLU A 208 15.08 -4.29 17.30
CA GLU A 208 14.51 -3.26 18.16
C GLU A 208 13.74 -2.22 17.33
N PRO A 209 12.60 -1.67 17.83
CA PRO A 209 11.91 -0.56 17.18
C PRO A 209 12.76 0.70 17.19
N LEU A 210 12.51 1.59 16.24
CA LEU A 210 13.24 2.86 16.10
C LEU A 210 12.78 3.92 17.09
N GLY A 211 11.49 3.94 17.43
CA GLY A 211 10.86 4.98 18.26
C GLY A 211 9.59 5.52 17.64
N VAL A 212 9.47 6.86 17.59
CA VAL A 212 8.39 7.53 16.86
C VAL A 212 8.72 7.52 15.37
N VAL A 213 7.77 7.08 14.55
CA VAL A 213 7.87 7.11 13.09
C VAL A 213 6.69 7.87 12.48
N ALA A 214 6.81 8.27 11.23
CA ALA A 214 5.74 8.99 10.55
C ALA A 214 5.36 8.33 9.21
N ALA A 215 4.10 8.50 8.81
CA ALA A 215 3.61 8.17 7.48
C ALA A 215 2.90 9.38 6.86
N ILE A 216 3.26 9.72 5.61
CA ILE A 216 2.65 10.76 4.81
C ILE A 216 1.98 10.06 3.63
N CYS A 217 0.65 10.06 3.61
CA CYS A 217 -0.15 9.24 2.71
C CYS A 217 -0.79 10.07 1.60
N PRO A 218 -0.95 9.50 0.38
CA PRO A 218 -1.56 10.14 -0.78
C PRO A 218 -3.08 9.99 -0.77
N PHE A 219 -3.73 10.68 -1.70
CA PHE A 219 -5.20 10.67 -1.83
C PHE A 219 -5.73 9.44 -2.57
N ASN A 220 -4.94 8.79 -3.42
CA ASN A 220 -5.46 7.80 -4.36
C ASN A 220 -5.77 6.42 -3.74
N PHE A 221 -5.20 6.12 -2.57
CA PHE A 221 -5.46 4.92 -1.78
C PHE A 221 -5.49 5.25 -0.28
N PRO A 222 -6.55 5.93 0.19
CA PRO A 222 -6.59 6.49 1.55
C PRO A 222 -6.74 5.45 2.65
N ALA A 223 -7.13 4.21 2.35
CA ALA A 223 -7.11 3.09 3.29
C ALA A 223 -5.87 2.22 3.12
N MET A 224 -5.53 1.84 1.88
CA MET A 224 -4.45 0.90 1.58
C MET A 224 -3.09 1.42 2.06
N ILE A 225 -2.74 2.66 1.74
CA ILE A 225 -1.40 3.18 2.05
C ILE A 225 -1.18 3.37 3.56
N PRO A 226 -2.10 3.95 4.34
CA PRO A 226 -1.98 3.91 5.80
C PRO A 226 -1.83 2.50 6.36
N LEU A 227 -2.55 1.52 5.81
CA LEU A 227 -2.46 0.11 6.21
C LEU A 227 -1.17 -0.58 5.75
N TRP A 228 -0.40 -0.01 4.82
CA TRP A 228 0.98 -0.47 4.56
C TRP A 228 1.93 -0.06 5.67
N CYS A 229 1.68 1.07 6.33
CA CYS A 229 2.58 1.67 7.32
C CYS A 229 2.19 1.32 8.76
N VAL A 230 0.95 1.61 9.15
CA VAL A 230 0.49 1.50 10.55
C VAL A 230 0.65 0.10 11.13
N PRO A 231 0.17 -0.99 10.48
CA PRO A 231 0.32 -2.34 11.01
C PRO A 231 1.78 -2.76 11.17
N VAL A 232 2.63 -2.48 10.18
CA VAL A 232 4.04 -2.89 10.22
C VAL A 232 4.81 -2.10 11.28
N ALA A 233 4.61 -0.78 11.35
CA ALA A 233 5.25 0.07 12.35
C ALA A 233 4.85 -0.32 13.78
N THR A 234 3.55 -0.52 14.03
CA THR A 234 3.06 -0.83 15.39
C THR A 234 3.39 -2.26 15.81
N MET A 235 3.29 -3.24 14.92
CA MET A 235 3.67 -4.61 15.23
C MET A 235 5.17 -4.77 15.54
N THR A 236 6.02 -3.97 14.90
CA THR A 236 7.46 -3.93 15.22
C THR A 236 7.77 -3.14 16.51
N GLY A 237 6.77 -2.52 17.14
CA GLY A 237 6.89 -1.85 18.45
C GLY A 237 7.14 -0.36 18.38
N ASN A 238 6.99 0.27 17.22
CA ASN A 238 7.05 1.73 17.07
C ASN A 238 5.70 2.38 17.40
N THR A 239 5.74 3.67 17.72
CA THR A 239 4.57 4.56 17.70
C THR A 239 4.58 5.37 16.42
N ILE A 240 3.40 5.75 15.92
CA ILE A 240 3.31 6.37 14.59
C ILE A 240 2.44 7.62 14.59
N VAL A 241 2.92 8.64 13.85
CA VAL A 241 2.17 9.84 13.50
C VAL A 241 1.82 9.75 12.01
N VAL A 242 0.56 9.80 11.67
CA VAL A 242 0.07 9.69 10.29
C VAL A 242 -0.47 11.03 9.82
N LYS A 243 -0.02 11.48 8.66
CA LYS A 243 -0.62 12.58 7.90
C LYS A 243 -1.32 11.99 6.68
N PRO A 244 -2.64 11.78 6.70
CA PRO A 244 -3.39 11.43 5.49
C PRO A 244 -3.37 12.59 4.51
N SER A 245 -3.84 12.36 3.28
CA SER A 245 -4.06 13.45 2.34
C SER A 245 -5.12 14.41 2.87
N GLU A 246 -4.92 15.70 2.66
CA GLU A 246 -5.91 16.74 2.93
C GLU A 246 -7.13 16.65 1.99
N ARG A 247 -7.05 15.81 0.95
CA ARG A 247 -8.11 15.62 -0.06
C ARG A 247 -9.05 14.46 0.23
N ASP A 248 -8.68 13.54 1.17
CA ASP A 248 -9.52 12.41 1.56
C ASP A 248 -9.03 11.72 2.87
N PRO A 249 -9.14 12.40 4.01
CA PRO A 249 -8.71 11.86 5.29
C PRO A 249 -9.68 10.85 5.91
N GLY A 250 -10.94 10.80 5.45
CA GLY A 250 -12.03 10.10 6.13
C GLY A 250 -11.76 8.61 6.37
N ALA A 251 -11.20 7.91 5.38
CA ALA A 251 -10.86 6.50 5.54
C ALA A 251 -9.82 6.29 6.66
N MET A 252 -8.79 7.15 6.77
CA MET A 252 -7.80 7.06 7.85
C MET A 252 -8.43 7.41 9.22
N MET A 253 -9.38 8.34 9.27
CA MET A 253 -10.09 8.68 10.52
C MET A 253 -10.95 7.51 11.02
N ILE A 254 -11.62 6.80 10.12
CA ILE A 254 -12.32 5.54 10.44
C ILE A 254 -11.32 4.48 10.94
N LEU A 255 -10.20 4.28 10.25
CA LEU A 255 -9.17 3.35 10.67
C LEU A 255 -8.60 3.67 12.06
N ALA A 256 -8.48 4.95 12.42
CA ALA A 256 -8.05 5.37 13.76
C ALA A 256 -9.07 5.03 14.85
N GLU A 257 -10.36 5.27 14.58
CA GLU A 257 -11.45 4.85 15.46
C GLU A 257 -11.41 3.33 15.71
N LEU A 258 -11.25 2.55 14.64
CA LEU A 258 -11.18 1.09 14.72
C LEU A 258 -9.93 0.62 15.48
N ALA A 259 -8.79 1.31 15.33
CA ALA A 259 -7.58 1.01 16.08
C ALA A 259 -7.77 1.22 17.58
N ALA A 260 -8.41 2.34 18.01
CA ALA A 260 -8.75 2.56 19.41
C ALA A 260 -9.70 1.46 19.94
N LYS A 261 -10.73 1.08 19.18
CA LYS A 261 -11.65 -0.01 19.52
C LYS A 261 -10.97 -1.39 19.60
N ALA A 262 -9.94 -1.62 18.78
CA ALA A 262 -9.14 -2.84 18.81
C ALA A 262 -8.27 -2.95 20.07
N GLY A 263 -8.00 -1.83 20.74
CA GLY A 263 -7.25 -1.76 21.99
C GLY A 263 -5.80 -1.30 21.82
N PHE A 264 -5.46 -0.60 20.72
CA PHE A 264 -4.21 0.13 20.69
C PHE A 264 -4.17 1.16 21.81
N PRO A 265 -3.08 1.22 22.62
CA PRO A 265 -2.97 2.20 23.70
C PRO A 265 -2.96 3.64 23.19
N GLU A 266 -3.36 4.58 24.08
CA GLU A 266 -3.29 6.01 23.82
C GLU A 266 -1.88 6.42 23.38
N GLY A 267 -1.79 7.23 22.32
CA GLY A 267 -0.53 7.74 21.76
C GLY A 267 0.23 6.79 20.82
N VAL A 268 -0.14 5.51 20.70
CA VAL A 268 0.51 4.59 19.75
C VAL A 268 0.27 5.00 18.30
N ILE A 269 -0.93 5.48 18.00
CA ILE A 269 -1.32 5.99 16.68
C ILE A 269 -1.89 7.39 16.86
N ASN A 270 -1.32 8.39 16.17
CA ASN A 270 -1.81 9.75 16.18
C ASN A 270 -1.97 10.25 14.75
N ILE A 271 -3.00 11.09 14.49
CA ILE A 271 -3.26 11.63 13.16
C ILE A 271 -3.30 13.16 13.24
N ILE A 272 -2.56 13.76 12.36
CA ILE A 272 -2.47 15.19 12.12
C ILE A 272 -2.78 15.50 10.66
N HIS A 273 -3.24 16.70 10.39
CA HIS A 273 -3.60 17.12 9.05
C HIS A 273 -2.76 18.32 8.57
N GLY A 274 -2.85 18.62 7.29
CA GLY A 274 -2.22 19.75 6.67
C GLY A 274 -1.47 19.42 5.40
N ALA A 275 -0.92 20.46 4.78
CA ALA A 275 -0.15 20.41 3.55
C ALA A 275 1.37 20.51 3.84
N ALA A 276 2.10 21.29 3.04
CA ALA A 276 3.56 21.41 3.13
C ALA A 276 4.10 21.79 4.53
N PRO A 277 3.49 22.72 5.31
CA PRO A 277 4.02 23.03 6.65
C PRO A 277 4.02 21.83 7.60
N THR A 278 2.98 20.98 7.54
CA THR A 278 2.94 19.73 8.33
C THR A 278 4.00 18.73 7.87
N VAL A 279 4.25 18.65 6.57
CA VAL A 279 5.32 17.81 6.01
C VAL A 279 6.69 18.30 6.48
N ASP A 280 6.93 19.61 6.46
CA ASP A 280 8.17 20.22 6.94
C ASP A 280 8.41 19.92 8.43
N PHE A 281 7.36 20.07 9.25
CA PHE A 281 7.43 19.69 10.65
C PHE A 281 7.84 18.21 10.84
N ILE A 282 7.22 17.29 10.11
CA ILE A 282 7.55 15.85 10.19
C ILE A 282 9.03 15.60 9.82
N ILE A 283 9.52 16.31 8.81
CA ILE A 283 10.91 16.17 8.35
C ILE A 283 11.89 16.73 9.39
N ASP A 284 11.56 17.84 10.04
CA ASP A 284 12.48 18.55 10.93
C ASP A 284 12.40 18.07 12.38
N GLU A 285 11.29 17.51 12.85
CA GLU A 285 11.10 17.06 14.22
C GLU A 285 12.10 15.92 14.61
N PRO A 286 13.07 16.15 15.48
CA PRO A 286 14.19 15.20 15.70
C PRO A 286 13.77 13.88 16.36
N ARG A 287 12.62 13.84 17.02
CA ARG A 287 12.08 12.63 17.66
C ARG A 287 11.51 11.63 16.65
N ILE A 288 11.11 12.10 15.46
CA ILE A 288 10.68 11.21 14.37
C ILE A 288 11.91 10.57 13.72
N LYS A 289 12.00 9.24 13.77
CA LYS A 289 13.19 8.48 13.33
C LYS A 289 13.10 7.98 11.91
N ALA A 290 11.88 7.78 11.40
CA ALA A 290 11.66 7.28 10.05
C ALA A 290 10.40 7.89 9.45
N ILE A 291 10.42 8.08 8.12
CA ILE A 291 9.30 8.62 7.33
C ILE A 291 8.99 7.64 6.21
N SER A 292 7.72 7.24 6.12
CA SER A 292 7.16 6.52 4.98
C SER A 292 6.33 7.49 4.15
N PHE A 293 6.64 7.62 2.87
CA PHE A 293 5.98 8.53 1.96
C PHE A 293 5.51 7.81 0.69
N VAL A 294 4.31 8.12 0.24
CA VAL A 294 3.82 7.80 -1.11
C VAL A 294 3.22 9.07 -1.70
N GLY A 295 3.64 9.44 -2.91
CA GLY A 295 3.14 10.64 -3.57
C GLY A 295 3.93 11.03 -4.81
N SER A 296 3.89 12.32 -5.18
CA SER A 296 4.55 12.84 -6.38
C SER A 296 6.09 12.87 -6.25
N ASN A 297 6.80 12.79 -7.38
CA ASN A 297 8.27 12.88 -7.42
C ASN A 297 8.79 14.13 -6.70
N LYS A 298 8.24 15.31 -7.04
CA LYS A 298 8.67 16.59 -6.45
C LYS A 298 8.61 16.57 -4.90
N ALA A 299 7.51 16.08 -4.34
CA ALA A 299 7.37 15.99 -2.89
C ALA A 299 8.27 14.91 -2.30
N GLY A 300 8.38 13.75 -2.95
CA GLY A 300 9.18 12.65 -2.43
C GLY A 300 10.67 12.89 -2.47
N GLU A 301 11.20 13.50 -3.53
CA GLU A 301 12.60 13.91 -3.63
C GLU A 301 12.94 14.95 -2.54
N TYR A 302 12.04 15.92 -2.30
CA TYR A 302 12.17 16.89 -1.23
C TYR A 302 12.22 16.23 0.15
N ILE A 303 11.24 15.34 0.44
CA ILE A 303 11.14 14.64 1.72
C ILE A 303 12.36 13.73 1.94
N PHE A 304 12.77 13.01 0.89
CA PHE A 304 13.92 12.11 0.95
C PHE A 304 15.21 12.88 1.22
N THR A 305 15.49 13.92 0.46
CA THR A 305 16.73 14.69 0.56
C THR A 305 16.85 15.36 1.92
N ARG A 306 15.80 16.10 2.33
CA ARG A 306 15.81 16.81 3.61
C ARG A 306 15.72 15.89 4.82
N GLY A 307 14.89 14.83 4.74
CA GLY A 307 14.75 13.85 5.82
C GLY A 307 16.05 13.08 6.06
N SER A 308 16.73 12.65 5.00
CA SER A 308 18.03 11.99 5.09
C SER A 308 19.12 12.92 5.64
N ALA A 309 19.13 14.19 5.24
CA ALA A 309 20.02 15.21 5.79
C ALA A 309 19.80 15.42 7.31
N ASN A 310 18.57 15.24 7.80
CA ASN A 310 18.21 15.26 9.22
C ASN A 310 18.44 13.91 9.93
N GLY A 311 19.12 12.95 9.28
CA GLY A 311 19.46 11.65 9.86
C GLY A 311 18.28 10.68 9.98
N LYS A 312 17.16 10.93 9.33
CA LYS A 312 15.99 10.04 9.34
C LYS A 312 16.10 8.94 8.29
N ARG A 313 15.52 7.78 8.56
CA ARG A 313 15.25 6.80 7.51
C ARG A 313 14.06 7.29 6.69
N VAL A 314 14.18 7.26 5.37
CA VAL A 314 13.09 7.63 4.47
C VAL A 314 12.87 6.51 3.47
N GLN A 315 11.63 6.00 3.38
CA GLN A 315 11.16 5.19 2.27
C GLN A 315 10.12 5.98 1.51
N ALA A 316 10.31 6.12 0.20
CA ALA A 316 9.44 6.93 -0.63
C ALA A 316 9.14 6.21 -1.95
N ASN A 317 7.84 5.97 -2.21
CA ASN A 317 7.34 5.52 -3.50
C ASN A 317 6.74 6.73 -4.22
N LEU A 318 7.16 6.93 -5.45
CA LEU A 318 6.95 8.16 -6.20
C LEU A 318 6.11 7.90 -7.46
N GLY A 319 6.20 8.80 -8.43
CA GLY A 319 5.50 8.72 -9.70
C GLY A 319 5.90 7.50 -10.54
N ALA A 320 5.11 7.22 -11.53
CA ALA A 320 5.27 6.06 -12.39
C ALA A 320 4.88 6.34 -13.84
N LYS A 321 5.44 5.54 -14.75
CA LYS A 321 5.01 5.39 -16.13
C LYS A 321 5.00 3.90 -16.45
N ASN A 322 3.93 3.21 -16.02
CA ASN A 322 3.88 1.75 -16.16
C ASN A 322 3.58 1.34 -17.59
N HIS A 323 4.35 0.40 -18.10
CA HIS A 323 4.29 -0.09 -19.46
C HIS A 323 3.76 -1.51 -19.52
N ALA A 324 3.00 -1.85 -20.57
CA ALA A 324 2.72 -3.23 -20.95
C ALA A 324 3.18 -3.48 -22.38
N ALA A 325 4.03 -4.47 -22.57
CA ALA A 325 4.42 -4.98 -23.89
C ALA A 325 3.40 -6.03 -24.34
N ILE A 326 2.82 -5.84 -25.53
CA ILE A 326 1.80 -6.73 -26.10
C ILE A 326 2.41 -7.49 -27.25
N MET A 327 2.62 -8.79 -27.06
CA MET A 327 3.21 -9.67 -28.06
C MET A 327 2.13 -10.25 -28.98
N PRO A 328 2.44 -10.48 -30.28
CA PRO A 328 1.48 -11.03 -31.25
C PRO A 328 0.91 -12.39 -30.87
N ASP A 329 1.68 -13.21 -30.15
CA ASP A 329 1.32 -14.55 -29.70
C ASP A 329 0.38 -14.59 -28.48
N CYS A 330 0.10 -13.44 -27.85
CA CYS A 330 -0.72 -13.42 -26.64
C CYS A 330 -2.21 -13.70 -26.92
N ASN A 331 -2.97 -13.95 -25.85
CA ASN A 331 -4.43 -13.99 -25.98
C ASN A 331 -4.98 -12.56 -26.12
N LYS A 332 -5.33 -12.18 -27.36
CA LYS A 332 -5.82 -10.83 -27.69
C LYS A 332 -6.96 -10.36 -26.78
N ASN A 333 -8.01 -11.19 -26.63
CA ASN A 333 -9.17 -10.79 -25.81
C ASN A 333 -8.81 -10.57 -24.34
N HIS A 334 -8.00 -11.47 -23.78
CA HIS A 334 -7.51 -11.30 -22.40
C HIS A 334 -6.67 -10.03 -22.28
N ALA A 335 -5.70 -9.81 -23.17
CA ALA A 335 -4.83 -8.66 -23.15
C ALA A 335 -5.61 -7.34 -23.24
N LEU A 336 -6.50 -7.19 -24.22
CA LEU A 336 -7.26 -5.95 -24.40
C LEU A 336 -8.20 -5.65 -23.24
N ASN A 337 -8.88 -6.66 -22.65
CA ASN A 337 -9.72 -6.46 -21.46
C ASN A 337 -8.88 -6.07 -20.24
N ALA A 338 -7.74 -6.75 -20.03
CA ALA A 338 -6.84 -6.48 -18.94
C ALA A 338 -6.22 -5.07 -19.03
N ILE A 339 -5.84 -4.64 -20.24
CA ILE A 339 -5.32 -3.29 -20.50
C ILE A 339 -6.38 -2.23 -20.20
N ALA A 340 -7.60 -2.38 -20.72
CA ALA A 340 -8.68 -1.43 -20.48
C ALA A 340 -8.98 -1.27 -18.99
N GLY A 341 -9.12 -2.37 -18.24
CA GLY A 341 -9.32 -2.32 -16.80
C GLY A 341 -8.16 -1.70 -16.02
N ALA A 342 -6.91 -1.97 -16.43
CA ALA A 342 -5.71 -1.46 -15.78
C ALA A 342 -5.45 0.03 -16.09
N ALA A 343 -5.79 0.50 -17.28
CA ALA A 343 -5.57 1.88 -17.69
C ALA A 343 -6.63 2.82 -17.12
N PHE A 344 -7.90 2.41 -17.10
CA PHE A 344 -9.01 3.30 -16.81
C PHE A 344 -9.63 3.15 -15.42
N GLY A 345 -9.42 2.01 -14.73
CA GLY A 345 -9.88 1.82 -13.36
C GLY A 345 -9.43 2.93 -12.42
N ALA A 346 -10.28 3.38 -11.48
CA ALA A 346 -10.09 4.55 -10.63
C ALA A 346 -9.77 5.84 -11.40
N ALA A 347 -10.30 5.99 -12.61
CA ALA A 347 -9.97 7.08 -13.53
C ALA A 347 -8.44 7.24 -13.76
N GLY A 348 -7.70 6.11 -13.81
CA GLY A 348 -6.25 6.10 -14.00
C GLY A 348 -5.41 6.66 -12.85
N GLN A 349 -6.01 6.92 -11.69
CA GLN A 349 -5.35 7.53 -10.53
C GLN A 349 -4.69 6.49 -9.60
N ARG A 350 -4.01 5.50 -10.16
CA ARG A 350 -3.28 4.47 -9.41
C ARG A 350 -1.79 4.56 -9.73
N CYS A 351 -0.93 4.40 -8.72
CA CYS A 351 0.53 4.32 -8.91
C CYS A 351 0.94 3.15 -9.83
N MET A 352 0.11 2.11 -9.90
CA MET A 352 0.30 0.94 -10.77
C MET A 352 -0.66 0.93 -11.97
N ALA A 353 -1.42 2.02 -12.24
CA ALA A 353 -2.22 2.09 -13.46
C ALA A 353 -1.34 1.91 -14.69
N LEU A 354 -1.85 1.17 -15.67
CA LEU A 354 -1.18 1.02 -16.94
C LEU A 354 -1.37 2.31 -17.75
N SER A 355 -0.32 3.12 -17.83
CA SER A 355 -0.36 4.39 -18.55
C SER A 355 0.21 4.30 -19.96
N THR A 356 0.95 3.24 -20.26
CA THR A 356 1.63 3.06 -21.55
C THR A 356 1.48 1.64 -22.08
N CYS A 357 1.05 1.53 -23.33
CA CYS A 357 0.98 0.28 -24.05
C CYS A 357 2.03 0.26 -25.16
N VAL A 358 2.88 -0.76 -25.18
CA VAL A 358 3.90 -0.97 -26.21
C VAL A 358 3.42 -2.09 -27.13
N MET A 359 2.96 -1.70 -28.32
CA MET A 359 2.40 -2.59 -29.33
C MET A 359 3.54 -3.16 -30.16
N VAL A 360 3.76 -4.49 -30.09
CA VAL A 360 4.85 -5.16 -30.79
C VAL A 360 4.37 -5.76 -32.11
N GLY A 361 5.00 -5.37 -33.22
CA GLY A 361 4.70 -5.87 -34.56
C GLY A 361 3.26 -5.57 -34.97
N GLU A 362 2.50 -6.61 -35.38
CA GLU A 362 1.12 -6.51 -35.86
C GLU A 362 0.08 -6.15 -34.78
N THR A 363 0.44 -6.16 -33.49
CA THR A 363 -0.51 -5.85 -32.43
C THR A 363 -1.03 -4.42 -32.48
N LYS A 364 -0.36 -3.50 -33.15
CA LYS A 364 -0.82 -2.14 -33.44
C LYS A 364 -2.21 -2.11 -34.11
N ASP A 365 -2.52 -3.14 -34.89
CA ASP A 365 -3.81 -3.26 -35.59
C ASP A 365 -4.96 -3.61 -34.64
N TRP A 366 -4.67 -3.89 -33.36
CA TRP A 366 -5.68 -4.15 -32.32
C TRP A 366 -6.17 -2.88 -31.61
N LEU A 367 -5.51 -1.74 -31.82
CA LEU A 367 -5.85 -0.47 -31.16
C LEU A 367 -7.29 -0.01 -31.39
N PRO A 368 -7.90 -0.14 -32.61
CA PRO A 368 -9.32 0.21 -32.78
C PRO A 368 -10.25 -0.61 -31.89
N GLU A 369 -9.99 -1.91 -31.73
CA GLU A 369 -10.80 -2.77 -30.85
C GLU A 369 -10.61 -2.42 -29.37
N LEU A 370 -9.40 -2.02 -28.95
CA LEU A 370 -9.14 -1.52 -27.62
C LEU A 370 -9.90 -0.22 -27.35
N ALA A 371 -9.96 0.68 -28.35
CA ALA A 371 -10.74 1.92 -28.26
C ALA A 371 -12.24 1.66 -28.10
N GLU A 372 -12.81 0.70 -28.83
CA GLU A 372 -14.22 0.34 -28.67
C GLU A 372 -14.51 -0.26 -27.28
N ARG A 373 -13.60 -1.07 -26.72
CA ARG A 373 -13.74 -1.57 -25.33
C ARG A 373 -13.69 -0.43 -24.30
N ALA A 374 -12.79 0.52 -24.47
CA ALA A 374 -12.68 1.68 -23.61
C ALA A 374 -13.91 2.59 -23.69
N LYS A 375 -14.45 2.79 -24.90
CA LYS A 375 -15.66 3.55 -25.15
C LYS A 375 -16.91 2.92 -24.50
N GLY A 376 -16.92 1.59 -24.35
CA GLY A 376 -17.99 0.85 -23.70
C GLY A 376 -18.02 0.97 -22.18
N LEU A 377 -17.03 1.60 -21.54
CA LEU A 377 -17.00 1.79 -20.10
C LEU A 377 -18.01 2.84 -19.63
N SER A 378 -18.76 2.52 -18.57
CA SER A 378 -19.73 3.40 -17.94
C SER A 378 -19.05 4.40 -17.00
N ILE A 379 -19.13 5.69 -17.31
CA ILE A 379 -18.56 6.77 -16.50
C ILE A 379 -19.68 7.41 -15.70
N ASN A 380 -19.63 7.35 -14.37
CA ASN A 380 -20.69 7.89 -13.53
C ASN A 380 -20.20 8.15 -12.10
N GLY A 381 -21.06 8.70 -11.21
CA GLY A 381 -20.79 8.79 -9.79
C GLY A 381 -20.45 7.44 -9.19
N GLY A 382 -19.48 7.39 -8.26
CA GLY A 382 -18.94 6.15 -7.73
C GLY A 382 -19.96 5.28 -6.97
N PHE A 383 -21.06 5.86 -6.51
CA PHE A 383 -22.18 5.15 -5.88
C PHE A 383 -23.21 4.61 -6.88
N GLU A 384 -23.13 4.98 -8.16
CA GLU A 384 -24.08 4.52 -9.16
C GLU A 384 -23.82 3.05 -9.55
N ALA A 385 -24.91 2.30 -9.65
CA ALA A 385 -24.82 0.91 -10.06
C ALA A 385 -24.31 0.79 -11.50
N GLY A 386 -23.34 -0.10 -11.73
CA GLY A 386 -22.76 -0.32 -13.05
C GLY A 386 -21.76 0.75 -13.51
N ALA A 387 -21.36 1.69 -12.66
CA ALA A 387 -20.27 2.59 -12.97
C ALA A 387 -18.93 1.83 -13.00
N ASP A 388 -18.16 1.96 -14.09
CA ASP A 388 -16.84 1.38 -14.26
C ASP A 388 -15.74 2.33 -13.78
N LEU A 389 -15.90 3.64 -13.99
CA LEU A 389 -14.97 4.66 -13.49
C LEU A 389 -15.70 5.93 -13.04
N GLY A 390 -15.14 6.56 -12.01
CA GLY A 390 -15.59 7.81 -11.44
C GLY A 390 -14.83 9.03 -11.98
N PRO A 391 -15.01 10.22 -11.34
CA PRO A 391 -14.30 11.45 -11.68
C PRO A 391 -12.84 11.41 -11.24
N VAL A 392 -12.04 12.38 -11.71
CA VAL A 392 -10.72 12.67 -11.15
C VAL A 392 -10.84 13.58 -9.93
N ILE A 393 -9.83 13.57 -9.05
CA ILE A 393 -9.87 14.13 -7.69
C ILE A 393 -10.22 15.62 -7.62
N SER A 394 -9.88 16.42 -8.61
CA SER A 394 -10.08 17.87 -8.54
C SER A 394 -10.15 18.54 -9.92
N PRO A 395 -10.68 19.81 -9.98
CA PRO A 395 -10.67 20.59 -11.21
C PRO A 395 -9.26 20.83 -11.77
N GLU A 396 -8.25 21.01 -10.90
CA GLU A 396 -6.86 21.20 -11.31
C GLU A 396 -6.29 19.92 -11.95
N ALA A 397 -6.61 18.76 -11.39
CA ALA A 397 -6.23 17.47 -11.96
C ALA A 397 -6.86 17.29 -13.35
N LYS A 398 -8.17 17.57 -13.50
CA LYS A 398 -8.86 17.57 -14.79
C LYS A 398 -8.16 18.44 -15.81
N LYS A 399 -7.93 19.73 -15.47
CA LYS A 399 -7.26 20.68 -16.36
C LYS A 399 -5.87 20.20 -16.80
N ARG A 400 -5.08 19.66 -15.87
CA ARG A 400 -3.74 19.13 -16.16
C ARG A 400 -3.80 17.93 -17.11
N ILE A 401 -4.72 17.00 -16.88
CA ILE A 401 -4.90 15.80 -17.71
C ILE A 401 -5.31 16.22 -19.14
N GLU A 402 -6.32 17.08 -19.27
CA GLU A 402 -6.78 17.60 -20.56
C GLU A 402 -5.67 18.37 -21.29
N GLY A 403 -4.82 19.12 -20.56
CA GLY A 403 -3.66 19.79 -21.13
C GLY A 403 -2.60 18.83 -21.67
N LEU A 404 -2.38 17.67 -21.01
CA LEU A 404 -1.45 16.64 -21.51
C LEU A 404 -2.03 15.86 -22.71
N ILE A 405 -3.35 15.71 -22.80
CA ILE A 405 -4.00 15.17 -23.99
C ILE A 405 -3.82 16.14 -25.17
N ALA A 406 -4.05 17.44 -24.95
CA ALA A 406 -3.87 18.47 -25.99
C ALA A 406 -2.42 18.54 -26.48
N SER A 407 -1.44 18.48 -25.57
CA SER A 407 -0.02 18.50 -25.97
C SER A 407 0.36 17.31 -26.85
N ALA A 408 -0.24 16.15 -26.66
CA ALA A 408 0.02 14.99 -27.51
C ALA A 408 -0.44 15.21 -28.97
N GLU A 409 -1.56 15.86 -29.14
CA GLU A 409 -2.11 16.23 -30.44
C GLU A 409 -1.23 17.29 -31.13
N GLU A 410 -0.81 18.32 -30.39
CA GLU A 410 0.13 19.36 -30.86
C GLU A 410 1.50 18.78 -31.26
N GLU A 411 1.96 17.74 -30.56
CA GLU A 411 3.23 17.06 -30.83
C GLU A 411 3.11 15.99 -31.94
N GLY A 412 1.92 15.82 -32.56
CA GLY A 412 1.69 14.96 -33.72
C GLY A 412 1.27 13.53 -33.40
N ALA A 413 0.85 13.22 -32.19
CA ALA A 413 0.18 11.95 -31.87
C ALA A 413 -1.26 11.91 -32.40
N THR A 414 -1.86 10.73 -32.42
CA THR A 414 -3.23 10.52 -32.91
C THR A 414 -4.16 10.19 -31.76
N ILE A 415 -5.19 10.99 -31.54
CA ILE A 415 -6.23 10.68 -30.54
C ILE A 415 -7.21 9.67 -31.15
N LEU A 416 -7.16 8.42 -30.73
CA LEU A 416 -8.07 7.36 -31.18
C LEU A 416 -9.41 7.39 -30.44
N LEU A 417 -9.38 7.72 -29.17
CA LEU A 417 -10.55 7.93 -28.32
C LEU A 417 -10.28 9.17 -27.47
N ASP A 418 -11.19 10.13 -27.51
CA ASP A 418 -11.09 11.38 -26.77
C ASP A 418 -12.12 11.43 -25.65
N GLY A 419 -11.67 11.42 -24.42
CA GLY A 419 -12.52 11.51 -23.24
C GLY A 419 -12.69 12.94 -22.70
N ARG A 420 -12.10 13.95 -23.33
CA ARG A 420 -12.29 15.35 -22.95
C ARG A 420 -13.74 15.78 -23.17
N GLY A 421 -14.25 16.63 -22.29
CA GLY A 421 -15.61 17.17 -22.40
C GLY A 421 -16.73 16.19 -22.07
N TYR A 422 -16.43 14.95 -21.68
CA TYR A 422 -17.46 14.03 -21.20
C TYR A 422 -18.04 14.51 -19.86
N VAL A 423 -19.37 14.49 -19.72
CA VAL A 423 -20.09 14.89 -18.50
C VAL A 423 -21.31 13.99 -18.34
N PRO A 424 -21.45 13.25 -17.23
CA PRO A 424 -22.67 12.49 -16.94
C PRO A 424 -23.85 13.43 -16.68
N GLU A 425 -25.01 13.10 -17.22
CA GLU A 425 -26.22 13.93 -17.09
C GLU A 425 -26.60 14.21 -15.61
N LYS A 426 -26.49 13.20 -14.76
CA LYS A 426 -26.85 13.31 -13.33
C LYS A 426 -25.87 14.17 -12.52
N TYR A 427 -24.62 14.29 -12.96
CA TYR A 427 -23.55 14.95 -12.21
C TYR A 427 -22.79 15.99 -13.06
N PRO A 428 -23.45 17.07 -13.51
CA PRO A 428 -22.88 18.00 -14.48
C PRO A 428 -21.69 18.80 -13.94
N ASN A 429 -21.53 18.92 -12.64
CA ASN A 429 -20.52 19.74 -12.01
C ASN A 429 -19.25 18.97 -11.59
N GLY A 430 -19.16 17.67 -11.82
CA GLY A 430 -18.04 16.85 -11.39
C GLY A 430 -16.79 17.00 -12.25
N ASN A 431 -15.70 16.42 -11.78
CA ASN A 431 -14.38 16.49 -12.41
C ASN A 431 -14.21 15.37 -13.45
N TRP A 432 -14.99 15.37 -14.49
CA TRP A 432 -15.08 14.26 -15.43
C TRP A 432 -14.02 14.34 -16.53
N VAL A 433 -13.32 13.24 -16.75
CA VAL A 433 -12.50 12.93 -17.91
C VAL A 433 -12.81 11.49 -18.31
N GLY A 434 -13.22 11.26 -19.54
CA GLY A 434 -13.48 9.93 -20.06
C GLY A 434 -12.21 9.17 -20.45
N PRO A 435 -12.31 7.88 -20.74
CA PRO A 435 -11.21 7.09 -21.29
C PRO A 435 -10.65 7.74 -22.54
N THR A 436 -9.33 7.92 -22.57
CA THR A 436 -8.61 8.52 -23.70
C THR A 436 -7.50 7.58 -24.16
N ILE A 437 -7.43 7.31 -25.47
CA ILE A 437 -6.38 6.49 -26.08
C ILE A 437 -5.63 7.33 -27.11
N ILE A 438 -4.33 7.46 -26.91
CA ILE A 438 -3.43 8.23 -27.77
C ILE A 438 -2.49 7.26 -28.46
N ALA A 439 -2.55 7.20 -29.78
CA ALA A 439 -1.71 6.35 -30.64
C ALA A 439 -0.56 7.14 -31.29
N ASN A 440 0.39 6.40 -31.86
CA ASN A 440 1.56 6.96 -32.55
C ASN A 440 2.42 7.87 -31.68
N VAL A 441 2.37 7.68 -30.36
CA VAL A 441 3.16 8.42 -29.40
C VAL A 441 4.65 8.15 -29.59
N LYS A 442 5.47 9.18 -29.39
CA LYS A 442 6.93 9.07 -29.46
C LYS A 442 7.56 9.34 -28.09
N PRO A 443 8.78 8.80 -27.81
CA PRO A 443 9.41 8.89 -26.49
C PRO A 443 9.70 10.31 -25.99
N HIS A 444 9.75 11.32 -26.87
CA HIS A 444 10.01 12.72 -26.51
C HIS A 444 8.74 13.50 -26.16
N MET A 445 7.55 12.97 -26.44
CA MET A 445 6.28 13.67 -26.23
C MET A 445 5.96 13.79 -24.74
N ARG A 446 5.37 14.91 -24.34
CA ARG A 446 5.02 15.19 -22.95
C ARG A 446 4.07 14.17 -22.35
N CYS A 447 3.10 13.70 -23.11
CA CYS A 447 2.17 12.66 -22.69
C CYS A 447 2.85 11.33 -22.34
N TYR A 448 4.08 11.09 -22.84
CA TYR A 448 4.89 9.91 -22.50
C TYR A 448 5.90 10.18 -21.37
N THR A 449 6.56 11.34 -21.37
CA THR A 449 7.61 11.67 -20.38
C THR A 449 7.03 12.08 -19.01
N GLU A 450 5.84 12.68 -18.98
CA GLU A 450 5.18 13.10 -17.75
C GLU A 450 4.16 12.05 -17.27
N GLU A 451 4.02 11.87 -15.95
CA GLU A 451 2.96 11.08 -15.36
C GLU A 451 1.61 11.79 -15.51
N ILE A 452 0.65 11.19 -16.21
CA ILE A 452 -0.66 11.82 -16.47
C ILE A 452 -1.58 11.71 -15.25
N PHE A 453 -1.61 10.58 -14.58
CA PHE A 453 -2.46 10.28 -13.42
C PHE A 453 -3.94 10.58 -13.67
N GLY A 454 -4.42 10.07 -14.80
CA GLY A 454 -5.76 10.22 -15.33
C GLY A 454 -6.12 9.06 -16.26
N PRO A 455 -7.36 8.97 -16.75
CA PRO A 455 -7.84 7.85 -17.58
C PRO A 455 -7.32 7.97 -19.03
N VAL A 456 -6.01 7.99 -19.19
CA VAL A 456 -5.31 8.19 -20.47
C VAL A 456 -4.29 7.08 -20.68
N LEU A 457 -4.42 6.36 -21.77
CA LEU A 457 -3.49 5.34 -22.22
C LEU A 457 -2.73 5.84 -23.46
N VAL A 458 -1.40 5.92 -23.35
CA VAL A 458 -0.55 6.25 -24.50
C VAL A 458 -0.02 4.96 -25.14
N CYS A 459 -0.02 4.89 -26.48
CA CYS A 459 0.36 3.70 -27.24
C CYS A 459 1.53 4.01 -28.15
N LEU A 460 2.62 3.25 -27.99
CA LEU A 460 3.79 3.29 -28.84
C LEU A 460 3.90 1.99 -29.64
N ASN A 461 4.36 2.09 -30.88
CA ASN A 461 4.57 0.94 -31.75
C ASN A 461 6.06 0.64 -31.87
N VAL A 462 6.42 -0.64 -31.75
CA VAL A 462 7.78 -1.18 -31.94
C VAL A 462 7.70 -2.46 -32.76
N GLU A 463 8.79 -2.86 -33.38
CA GLU A 463 8.78 -4.03 -34.27
C GLU A 463 9.14 -5.33 -33.52
N THR A 464 10.01 -5.27 -32.51
CA THR A 464 10.55 -6.45 -31.85
C THR A 464 10.41 -6.40 -30.33
N THR A 465 10.60 -7.54 -29.67
CA THR A 465 10.71 -7.63 -28.20
C THR A 465 11.89 -6.81 -27.69
N ASP A 466 12.99 -6.76 -28.42
CA ASP A 466 14.19 -6.00 -28.06
C ASP A 466 13.90 -4.50 -28.03
N ASP A 467 13.18 -4.01 -29.03
CA ASP A 467 12.77 -2.61 -29.07
C ASP A 467 11.84 -2.28 -27.91
N ALA A 468 10.93 -3.20 -27.52
CA ALA A 468 10.06 -3.01 -26.39
C ALA A 468 10.84 -2.94 -25.06
N ILE A 469 11.78 -3.83 -24.84
CA ILE A 469 12.65 -3.84 -23.65
C ILE A 469 13.48 -2.55 -23.61
N ASN A 470 14.12 -2.17 -24.71
CA ASN A 470 14.92 -0.96 -24.79
C ASN A 470 14.10 0.31 -24.53
N LEU A 471 12.88 0.40 -25.08
CA LEU A 471 11.97 1.52 -24.85
C LEU A 471 11.58 1.63 -23.36
N ILE A 472 11.22 0.52 -22.73
CA ILE A 472 10.85 0.47 -21.32
C ILE A 472 12.04 0.84 -20.43
N ASN A 473 13.22 0.30 -20.74
CA ASN A 473 14.43 0.58 -19.98
C ASN A 473 14.95 2.01 -20.15
N ALA A 474 14.69 2.65 -21.28
CA ALA A 474 15.03 4.06 -21.51
C ALA A 474 14.14 5.03 -20.74
N ASN A 475 12.96 4.60 -20.26
CA ASN A 475 12.08 5.45 -19.47
C ASN A 475 12.68 5.69 -18.06
N GLU A 476 12.53 6.90 -17.55
CA GLU A 476 13.08 7.30 -16.24
C GLU A 476 12.37 6.66 -15.05
N TYR A 477 11.16 6.13 -15.24
CA TYR A 477 10.37 5.44 -14.22
C TYR A 477 10.55 3.92 -14.32
N GLY A 478 10.42 3.25 -13.19
CA GLY A 478 10.55 1.79 -13.09
C GLY A 478 9.72 1.19 -11.95
N ASN A 479 8.48 1.68 -11.73
CA ASN A 479 7.61 1.15 -10.69
C ASN A 479 7.09 -0.24 -11.07
N GLY A 480 6.38 -0.33 -12.20
CA GLY A 480 5.83 -1.57 -12.68
C GLY A 480 5.84 -1.72 -14.20
N THR A 481 5.84 -2.95 -14.66
CA THR A 481 5.69 -3.31 -16.07
C THR A 481 4.94 -4.62 -16.23
N ALA A 482 4.45 -4.90 -17.43
CA ALA A 482 3.85 -6.17 -17.78
C ALA A 482 4.24 -6.62 -19.19
N ILE A 483 4.18 -7.92 -19.44
CA ILE A 483 4.22 -8.50 -20.78
C ILE A 483 3.03 -9.42 -20.98
N PHE A 484 2.39 -9.36 -22.14
CA PHE A 484 1.36 -10.29 -22.57
C PHE A 484 1.93 -11.18 -23.66
N THR A 485 2.12 -12.47 -23.38
CA THR A 485 2.70 -13.48 -24.29
C THR A 485 2.30 -14.88 -23.87
N ARG A 486 2.34 -15.83 -24.79
CA ARG A 486 2.27 -17.28 -24.53
C ARG A 486 3.63 -17.94 -24.55
N SER A 487 4.67 -17.23 -24.94
CA SER A 487 6.05 -17.75 -25.03
C SER A 487 6.76 -17.65 -23.68
N GLY A 488 7.03 -18.79 -23.04
CA GLY A 488 7.84 -18.87 -21.82
C GLY A 488 9.24 -18.28 -22.00
N PRO A 489 9.99 -18.59 -23.08
CA PRO A 489 11.29 -17.98 -23.35
C PRO A 489 11.24 -16.45 -23.46
N THR A 490 10.24 -15.89 -24.17
CA THR A 490 10.05 -14.45 -24.30
C THR A 490 9.78 -13.81 -22.94
N ALA A 491 8.89 -14.41 -22.13
CA ALA A 491 8.58 -13.94 -20.80
C ALA A 491 9.81 -13.98 -19.86
N ALA A 492 10.59 -15.06 -19.89
CA ALA A 492 11.81 -15.21 -19.08
C ALA A 492 12.87 -14.18 -19.48
N ARG A 493 13.05 -13.92 -20.77
CA ARG A 493 13.97 -12.91 -21.28
C ARG A 493 13.53 -11.51 -20.83
N PHE A 494 12.25 -11.16 -21.04
CA PHE A 494 11.69 -9.89 -20.59
C PHE A 494 11.89 -9.68 -19.08
N GLN A 495 11.66 -10.73 -18.28
CA GLN A 495 11.89 -10.71 -16.83
C GLN A 495 13.34 -10.40 -16.46
N SER A 496 14.31 -10.95 -17.18
CA SER A 496 15.72 -10.78 -16.86
C SER A 496 16.31 -9.44 -17.31
N GLU A 497 15.72 -8.81 -18.33
CA GLU A 497 16.30 -7.63 -18.97
C GLU A 497 15.57 -6.32 -18.64
N VAL A 498 14.33 -6.37 -18.14
CA VAL A 498 13.55 -5.16 -17.83
C VAL A 498 13.91 -4.59 -16.46
N GLU A 499 14.14 -3.29 -16.41
CA GLU A 499 14.51 -2.53 -15.21
C GLU A 499 13.29 -1.93 -14.49
N ALA A 500 12.39 -2.79 -14.00
CA ALA A 500 11.25 -2.38 -13.19
C ALA A 500 11.24 -3.12 -11.84
N GLY A 501 10.70 -2.48 -10.81
CA GLY A 501 10.62 -3.07 -9.48
C GLY A 501 9.60 -4.20 -9.37
N GLN A 502 8.54 -4.13 -10.19
CA GLN A 502 7.48 -5.14 -10.23
C GLN A 502 7.18 -5.50 -11.69
N MET A 503 6.99 -6.78 -11.96
CA MET A 503 6.72 -7.26 -13.30
C MET A 503 5.60 -8.30 -13.31
N GLY A 504 4.67 -8.17 -14.27
CA GLY A 504 3.58 -9.11 -14.51
C GLY A 504 3.75 -9.86 -15.84
N ILE A 505 3.50 -11.15 -15.83
CA ILE A 505 3.33 -11.96 -17.05
C ILE A 505 1.85 -12.24 -17.19
N ASN A 506 1.22 -11.66 -18.21
CA ASN A 506 -0.24 -11.70 -18.42
C ASN A 506 -1.07 -11.10 -17.25
N VAL A 507 -0.44 -10.29 -16.42
CA VAL A 507 -1.05 -9.56 -15.30
C VAL A 507 -0.63 -8.09 -15.41
N PRO A 508 -1.55 -7.15 -15.71
CA PRO A 508 -1.18 -5.76 -16.02
C PRO A 508 -0.80 -4.94 -14.78
N ILE A 509 -1.31 -5.29 -13.60
CA ILE A 509 -1.05 -4.60 -12.34
C ILE A 509 -0.54 -5.61 -11.30
N PRO A 510 0.77 -5.94 -11.29
CA PRO A 510 1.34 -7.00 -10.46
C PRO A 510 1.62 -6.55 -9.02
N VAL A 511 0.66 -5.93 -8.33
CA VAL A 511 0.83 -5.53 -6.92
C VAL A 511 1.00 -6.78 -6.04
N PRO A 512 2.13 -6.92 -5.33
CA PRO A 512 2.42 -8.13 -4.58
C PRO A 512 1.55 -8.30 -3.33
N LEU A 513 1.39 -9.54 -2.90
CA LEU A 513 0.79 -9.87 -1.61
C LEU A 513 1.75 -9.54 -0.45
N PRO A 514 1.26 -9.43 0.81
CA PRO A 514 2.05 -8.98 1.96
C PRO A 514 3.29 -9.81 2.31
N MET A 515 3.38 -11.05 1.83
CA MET A 515 4.55 -11.92 2.00
C MET A 515 5.75 -11.45 1.17
N PHE A 516 5.48 -10.71 0.11
CA PHE A 516 6.46 -10.02 -0.72
C PHE A 516 6.48 -8.53 -0.37
N SER A 517 7.22 -7.73 -1.10
CA SER A 517 7.30 -6.30 -0.84
C SER A 517 6.88 -5.48 -2.05
N PHE A 518 6.20 -4.35 -1.82
CA PHE A 518 5.97 -3.37 -2.86
C PHE A 518 7.30 -2.65 -3.14
N THR A 519 7.83 -2.83 -4.33
CA THR A 519 9.14 -2.32 -4.74
C THR A 519 8.99 -1.41 -5.95
N GLY A 520 9.99 -0.61 -6.20
CA GLY A 520 10.12 0.23 -7.40
C GLY A 520 11.57 0.28 -7.85
N ASN A 521 11.83 0.97 -8.94
CA ASN A 521 13.17 1.23 -9.47
C ASN A 521 13.23 2.64 -10.04
N LYS A 522 14.43 3.12 -10.38
CA LYS A 522 14.70 4.43 -11.01
C LYS A 522 14.02 5.58 -10.24
N LYS A 523 13.42 6.55 -10.94
CA LYS A 523 12.72 7.69 -10.32
C LYS A 523 11.37 7.36 -9.68
N SER A 524 10.91 6.11 -9.75
CA SER A 524 9.70 5.69 -9.03
C SER A 524 9.93 5.46 -7.54
N ILE A 525 11.17 5.50 -7.08
CA ILE A 525 11.56 5.44 -5.67
C ILE A 525 12.64 6.47 -5.37
N ALA A 526 12.68 6.96 -4.14
CA ALA A 526 13.83 7.72 -3.65
C ALA A 526 14.74 6.81 -2.83
N GLY A 527 16.07 7.06 -2.89
CA GLY A 527 17.05 6.35 -2.08
C GLY A 527 17.57 5.04 -2.66
N GLY A 528 17.48 4.85 -3.98
CA GLY A 528 18.24 3.80 -4.69
C GLY A 528 17.86 2.35 -4.31
N GLY A 529 16.58 2.03 -4.16
CA GLY A 529 16.12 0.64 -4.00
C GLY A 529 15.94 0.17 -2.55
N ALA A 530 16.22 1.00 -1.55
CA ALA A 530 15.95 0.67 -0.14
C ALA A 530 14.49 0.88 0.28
N SER A 531 13.67 1.46 -0.60
CA SER A 531 12.27 1.83 -0.32
C SER A 531 11.31 0.69 -0.62
N THR A 532 10.85 0.03 0.42
CA THR A 532 9.91 -1.10 0.30
C THR A 532 8.98 -1.11 1.51
N PHE A 533 7.66 -1.17 1.27
CA PHE A 533 6.69 -0.80 2.31
C PHE A 533 6.29 -1.91 3.28
N TYR A 534 6.18 -3.15 2.84
CA TYR A 534 5.74 -4.27 3.67
C TYR A 534 6.56 -5.52 3.35
N GLY A 535 6.22 -6.65 3.95
CA GLY A 535 7.05 -7.84 3.92
C GLY A 535 8.32 -7.68 4.76
N LYS A 536 9.29 -8.55 4.58
CA LYS A 536 10.56 -8.54 5.32
C LYS A 536 11.33 -7.21 5.21
N PRO A 537 11.43 -6.56 4.04
CA PRO A 537 12.07 -5.26 3.93
C PRO A 537 11.36 -4.14 4.71
N GLY A 538 10.02 -4.13 4.74
CA GLY A 538 9.26 -3.17 5.55
C GLY A 538 9.54 -3.34 7.05
N ILE A 539 9.66 -4.58 7.53
CA ILE A 539 10.07 -4.85 8.92
C ILE A 539 11.49 -4.34 9.17
N ASN A 540 12.42 -4.54 8.24
CA ASN A 540 13.79 -4.03 8.34
C ASN A 540 13.82 -2.49 8.39
N PHE A 541 12.94 -1.83 7.65
CA PHE A 541 12.84 -0.37 7.66
C PHE A 541 12.46 0.18 9.04
N TYR A 542 11.49 -0.46 9.71
CA TYR A 542 10.99 -0.02 11.02
C TYR A 542 11.75 -0.58 12.22
N THR A 543 12.79 -1.39 12.00
CA THR A 543 13.60 -1.98 13.07
C THR A 543 15.08 -1.72 12.87
N GLN A 544 15.84 -1.78 13.96
CA GLN A 544 17.30 -1.84 13.93
C GLN A 544 17.78 -3.10 14.61
N ILE A 545 18.88 -3.63 14.12
CA ILE A 545 19.55 -4.78 14.72
C ILE A 545 20.46 -4.28 15.84
N LYS A 546 20.32 -4.87 17.03
CA LYS A 546 21.27 -4.76 18.14
C LYS A 546 22.03 -6.06 18.25
N THR A 547 23.32 -6.03 18.11
CA THR A 547 24.22 -7.18 18.29
C THR A 547 24.79 -7.17 19.68
N VAL A 548 24.71 -8.31 20.37
CA VAL A 548 25.25 -8.50 21.73
C VAL A 548 26.19 -9.69 21.73
N THR A 549 27.42 -9.47 22.10
CA THR A 549 28.40 -10.54 22.30
C THR A 549 28.62 -10.70 23.81
N SER A 550 28.47 -11.92 24.30
CA SER A 550 28.60 -12.27 25.74
C SER A 550 29.70 -13.30 25.91
N LEU A 551 30.56 -13.09 26.90
CA LEU A 551 31.57 -14.05 27.32
C LEU A 551 31.29 -14.45 28.78
N TRP A 552 30.93 -15.73 28.99
CA TRP A 552 30.58 -16.28 30.30
C TRP A 552 31.65 -17.31 30.73
N ARG A 553 32.79 -16.85 31.23
CA ARG A 553 33.83 -17.76 31.72
C ARG A 553 33.44 -18.32 33.07
N SER A 554 33.60 -19.64 33.23
CA SER A 554 33.37 -20.34 34.49
C SER A 554 34.56 -20.20 35.47
N GLU A 555 35.70 -19.74 34.97
CA GLU A 555 36.94 -19.57 35.76
C GLU A 555 37.28 -18.09 35.89
N ASP A 556 37.75 -17.67 37.08
CA ASP A 556 38.24 -16.32 37.27
C ASP A 556 39.46 -16.06 36.39
N ALA A 557 39.52 -14.87 35.82
CA ALA A 557 40.68 -14.49 35.01
C ALA A 557 41.93 -14.41 35.89
N ILE A 558 42.87 -15.31 35.69
CA ILE A 558 44.14 -15.38 36.39
C ILE A 558 45.13 -14.31 35.87
N GLU A 559 44.86 -13.73 34.70
CA GLU A 559 45.71 -12.75 34.06
C GLU A 559 45.59 -11.39 34.77
N THR A 560 46.67 -10.89 35.36
CA THR A 560 46.74 -9.58 36.03
C THR A 560 47.13 -8.43 35.11
N LYS A 561 47.53 -8.73 33.85
CA LYS A 561 47.98 -7.74 32.87
C LYS A 561 46.92 -7.57 31.77
N ALA A 562 46.51 -6.32 31.50
CA ALA A 562 45.61 -6.00 30.41
C ALA A 562 46.26 -6.33 29.06
N LYS A 563 45.50 -7.04 28.19
CA LYS A 563 45.86 -7.23 26.79
C LYS A 563 45.33 -6.04 25.99
N THR A 564 46.23 -5.32 25.30
CA THR A 564 45.87 -4.14 24.48
C THR A 564 45.70 -4.47 22.99
N ILE A 565 45.72 -5.74 22.64
CA ILE A 565 45.43 -6.22 21.29
C ILE A 565 43.92 -6.40 21.10
N MET A 566 43.45 -6.21 19.83
CA MET A 566 42.05 -6.45 19.52
C MET A 566 41.67 -7.89 19.89
N PRO A 567 40.53 -8.11 20.58
CA PRO A 567 40.08 -9.45 20.89
C PRO A 567 39.88 -10.27 19.58
N THR A 568 40.49 -11.43 19.51
CA THR A 568 40.29 -12.41 18.45
C THR A 568 39.48 -13.58 18.99
N HIS A 569 38.59 -14.14 18.22
CA HIS A 569 37.75 -15.27 18.58
C HIS A 569 38.45 -16.63 18.36
N SER A 570 39.76 -16.69 18.64
CA SER A 570 40.55 -17.93 18.53
C SER A 570 40.56 -18.70 19.85
#